data_7d04bb65fa9449ae60387fb38ef41cef
#
_entry.id   7d04bb65fa9449ae60387fb38ef41cef
#
_cell.length_a   1.000
_cell.length_b   1.000
_cell.length_c   1.000
_cell.angle_alpha   90.00
_cell.angle_beta   90.00
_cell.angle_gamma   90.00
#
_symmetry.space_group_name_H-M   'P 1'
#
loop_
_entity.id
_entity.type
_entity.pdbx_description
1 polymer ?
#
loop_
_entity_poly.entity_id
_entity_poly.type
_entity_poly.pdbx_seq_one_letter_code
_entity_poly.pdbx_strand_id
1 'polypeptide(L)'
;EVTAIIRGGAGVAWVATSKDHGRSWNQAQPSNLPMPRAKAYFGKLSTGQLYLVSNLTNRDTLVVSVGRPGESTLSSMWRLRHGKSVPPRFSGAAKGKQWSYPYGYEHDGKLYVVYSVGKEDCGLTTIPIASLAR
;
A
#
# COMPACT_ATOMS: atom_id res chain seq x y z
N GLU A 1 15.86 -10.36 -9.01
CA GLU A 1 15.85 -9.66 -7.72
C GLU A 1 14.45 -9.64 -7.12
N VAL A 2 14.34 -9.82 -5.80
CA VAL A 2 13.07 -9.73 -5.05
C VAL A 2 13.22 -8.63 -4.02
N THR A 3 12.19 -7.77 -3.89
CA THR A 3 12.14 -6.70 -2.89
C THR A 3 11.02 -6.97 -1.89
N ALA A 4 11.32 -6.89 -0.61
CA ALA A 4 10.35 -6.98 0.47
C ALA A 4 10.12 -5.58 1.06
N ILE A 5 8.86 -5.17 1.11
CA ILE A 5 8.41 -3.97 1.84
C ILE A 5 7.84 -4.44 3.18
N ILE A 6 8.47 -4.03 4.26
CA ILE A 6 8.24 -4.57 5.59
C ILE A 6 7.61 -3.51 6.48
N ARG A 7 6.51 -3.87 7.13
CA ARG A 7 5.88 -3.02 8.15
C ARG A 7 6.77 -2.92 9.38
N GLY A 8 7.13 -1.70 9.75
CA GLY A 8 7.91 -1.42 10.95
C GLY A 8 7.15 -0.63 12.01
N GLY A 9 7.85 -0.29 13.08
CA GLY A 9 7.34 0.54 14.19
C GLY A 9 7.77 2.02 14.15
N ALA A 10 8.66 2.37 13.22
CA ALA A 10 9.32 3.68 13.17
C ALA A 10 8.62 4.73 12.30
N GLY A 11 7.37 4.47 11.87
CA GLY A 11 6.62 5.39 10.99
C GLY A 11 7.01 5.33 9.53
N VAL A 12 7.98 4.50 9.16
CA VAL A 12 8.43 4.27 7.78
C VAL A 12 8.43 2.78 7.46
N ALA A 13 8.34 2.46 6.17
CA ALA A 13 8.56 1.11 5.68
C ALA A 13 10.04 0.73 5.81
N TRP A 14 10.31 -0.53 6.10
CA TRP A 14 11.63 -1.13 5.98
C TRP A 14 11.72 -1.90 4.67
N VAL A 15 12.87 -1.91 4.06
CA VAL A 15 13.10 -2.56 2.77
C VAL A 15 14.26 -3.54 2.89
N ALA A 16 14.06 -4.75 2.37
CA ALA A 16 15.10 -5.73 2.16
C ALA A 16 15.07 -6.23 0.72
N THR A 17 16.22 -6.63 0.18
CA THR A 17 16.34 -7.19 -1.16
C THR A 17 17.02 -8.54 -1.13
N SER A 18 16.62 -9.40 -2.06
CA SER A 18 17.23 -10.70 -2.33
C SER A 18 17.66 -10.75 -3.79
N LYS A 19 18.85 -11.25 -4.04
CA LYS A 19 19.39 -11.45 -5.39
C LYS A 19 19.32 -12.91 -5.86
N ASP A 20 18.87 -13.80 -4.99
CA ASP A 20 18.87 -15.26 -5.18
C ASP A 20 17.47 -15.88 -5.03
N HIS A 21 16.44 -15.16 -5.51
CA HIS A 21 15.03 -15.58 -5.50
C HIS A 21 14.45 -15.80 -4.09
N GLY A 22 14.89 -14.99 -3.10
CA GLY A 22 14.36 -15.03 -1.74
C GLY A 22 15.06 -16.02 -0.80
N ARG A 23 16.16 -16.64 -1.23
CA ARG A 23 16.89 -17.61 -0.39
C ARG A 23 17.72 -16.91 0.69
N SER A 24 18.36 -15.80 0.32
CA SER A 24 19.04 -14.92 1.27
C SER A 24 18.60 -13.47 1.08
N TRP A 25 18.70 -12.67 2.14
CA TRP A 25 18.27 -11.28 2.17
C TRP A 25 19.35 -10.41 2.80
N ASN A 26 19.51 -9.19 2.29
CA ASN A 26 20.30 -8.20 3.00
C ASN A 26 19.60 -7.77 4.30
N GLN A 27 20.32 -7.13 5.19
CA GLN A 27 19.73 -6.52 6.37
C GLN A 27 18.69 -5.49 5.95
N ALA A 28 17.49 -5.56 6.53
CA ALA A 28 16.43 -4.59 6.27
C ALA A 28 16.87 -3.19 6.69
N GLN A 29 16.61 -2.21 5.84
CA GLN A 29 16.93 -0.80 6.07
C GLN A 29 15.65 0.04 6.09
N PRO A 30 15.59 1.12 6.90
CA PRO A 30 14.49 2.06 6.84
C PRO A 30 14.48 2.77 5.47
N SER A 31 13.30 2.94 4.90
CA SER A 31 13.09 3.69 3.66
C SER A 31 12.57 5.09 3.94
N ASN A 32 12.43 5.90 2.90
CA ASN A 32 11.75 7.19 2.95
C ASN A 32 10.22 7.10 2.75
N LEU A 33 9.67 5.88 2.63
CA LEU A 33 8.22 5.67 2.45
C LEU A 33 7.50 5.78 3.80
N PRO A 34 6.62 6.77 4.00
CA PRO A 34 5.80 6.84 5.20
C PRO A 34 4.93 5.58 5.33
N MET A 35 5.00 4.92 6.46
CA MET A 35 4.19 3.75 6.75
C MET A 35 3.97 3.62 8.25
N PRO A 36 2.75 3.81 8.75
CA PRO A 36 2.43 3.54 10.14
C PRO A 36 2.41 2.02 10.38
N ARG A 37 2.14 1.61 11.61
CA ARG A 37 1.96 0.18 11.97
C ARG A 37 0.72 -0.42 11.29
N ALA A 38 0.65 -0.35 9.96
CA ALA A 38 -0.44 -0.87 9.14
C ALA A 38 0.12 -1.77 8.03
N LYS A 39 -0.67 -2.77 7.64
CA LYS A 39 -0.33 -3.58 6.47
C LYS A 39 -0.39 -2.71 5.22
N ALA A 40 0.57 -2.85 4.33
CA ALA A 40 0.56 -2.32 2.99
C ALA A 40 0.43 -3.44 1.94
N TYR A 41 0.18 -3.07 0.71
CA TYR A 41 0.25 -3.96 -0.45
C TYR A 41 1.20 -3.39 -1.49
N PHE A 42 2.16 -4.17 -1.93
CA PHE A 42 3.14 -3.81 -2.94
C PHE A 42 2.97 -4.71 -4.16
N GLY A 43 2.93 -4.11 -5.34
CA GLY A 43 2.72 -4.84 -6.58
C GLY A 43 3.39 -4.17 -7.78
N LYS A 44 3.25 -4.81 -8.94
CA LYS A 44 3.73 -4.32 -10.23
C LYS A 44 2.58 -4.34 -11.22
N LEU A 45 2.37 -3.24 -11.94
CA LEU A 45 1.39 -3.12 -13.01
C LEU A 45 1.93 -3.73 -14.32
N SER A 46 1.04 -4.07 -15.23
CA SER A 46 1.37 -4.53 -16.58
C SER A 46 2.20 -3.53 -17.37
N THR A 47 2.08 -2.23 -17.05
CA THR A 47 2.92 -1.14 -17.58
C THR A 47 4.38 -1.18 -17.12
N GLY A 48 4.72 -2.09 -16.19
CA GLY A 48 6.05 -2.16 -15.58
C GLY A 48 6.25 -1.24 -14.37
N GLN A 49 5.25 -0.43 -14.03
CA GLN A 49 5.28 0.45 -12.86
C GLN A 49 5.15 -0.36 -11.57
N LEU A 50 5.98 -0.04 -10.58
CA LEU A 50 5.78 -0.52 -9.20
C LEU A 50 4.76 0.37 -8.50
N TYR A 51 3.94 -0.22 -7.64
CA TYR A 51 2.99 0.52 -6.82
C TYR A 51 2.91 0.00 -5.40
N LEU A 52 2.63 0.90 -4.46
CA LEU A 52 2.43 0.61 -3.05
C LEU A 52 1.13 1.23 -2.59
N VAL A 53 0.21 0.42 -2.07
CA VAL A 53 -0.97 0.91 -1.37
C VAL A 53 -0.70 0.85 0.13
N SER A 54 -0.72 2.00 0.79
CA SER A 54 -0.37 2.13 2.21
C SER A 54 -1.17 3.22 2.90
N ASN A 55 -1.15 3.21 4.22
CA ASN A 55 -1.50 4.39 4.99
C ASN A 55 -0.30 5.34 5.10
N LEU A 56 -0.51 6.63 5.28
CA LEU A 56 0.57 7.63 5.45
C LEU A 56 1.07 7.69 6.90
N THR A 57 0.38 8.40 7.77
CA THR A 57 0.78 8.65 9.16
C THR A 57 -0.01 7.83 10.16
N ASN A 58 -1.27 7.58 9.84
CA ASN A 58 -2.21 6.78 10.60
C ASN A 58 -3.17 6.08 9.63
N ARG A 59 -4.24 5.47 10.12
CA ARG A 59 -5.19 4.73 9.28
C ARG A 59 -6.37 5.56 8.78
N ASP A 60 -6.30 6.88 8.83
CA ASP A 60 -7.32 7.77 8.28
C ASP A 60 -7.02 8.24 6.85
N THR A 61 -5.81 7.99 6.35
CA THR A 61 -5.42 8.32 4.98
C THR A 61 -4.82 7.10 4.29
N LEU A 62 -5.51 6.62 3.25
CA LEU A 62 -5.06 5.55 2.38
C LEU A 62 -4.61 6.14 1.04
N VAL A 63 -3.43 5.76 0.59
CA VAL A 63 -2.81 6.25 -0.64
C VAL A 63 -2.34 5.11 -1.53
N VAL A 64 -2.17 5.41 -2.82
CA VAL A 64 -1.38 4.61 -3.75
C VAL A 64 -0.19 5.44 -4.21
N SER A 65 1.01 4.93 -4.00
CA SER A 65 2.26 5.48 -4.51
C SER A 65 2.69 4.66 -5.72
N VAL A 66 3.14 5.32 -6.79
CA VAL A 66 3.46 4.66 -8.06
C VAL A 66 4.80 5.18 -8.59
N GLY A 67 5.61 4.28 -9.11
CA GLY A 67 6.86 4.59 -9.82
C GLY A 67 6.66 4.78 -11.31
N ARG A 68 7.72 5.17 -12.02
CA ARG A 68 7.77 5.11 -13.48
C ARG A 68 8.04 3.68 -13.95
N PRO A 69 7.65 3.32 -15.19
CA PRO A 69 7.97 2.01 -15.74
C PRO A 69 9.46 1.70 -15.67
N GLY A 70 9.82 0.55 -15.10
CA GLY A 70 11.21 0.10 -14.98
C GLY A 70 12.02 0.72 -13.84
N GLU A 71 11.49 1.74 -13.13
CA GLU A 71 12.15 2.32 -11.96
C GLU A 71 11.76 1.59 -10.66
N SER A 72 12.70 1.55 -9.70
CA SER A 72 12.47 1.01 -8.37
C SER A 72 11.93 2.04 -7.37
N THR A 73 11.89 3.33 -7.76
CA THR A 73 11.43 4.45 -6.93
C THR A 73 9.95 4.72 -7.14
N LEU A 74 9.24 5.11 -6.08
CA LEU A 74 7.85 5.56 -6.12
C LEU A 74 7.83 7.09 -6.14
N SER A 75 7.60 7.67 -7.32
CA SER A 75 7.76 9.11 -7.59
C SER A 75 6.47 9.92 -7.53
N SER A 76 5.33 9.26 -7.53
CA SER A 76 4.00 9.90 -7.51
C SER A 76 3.10 9.26 -6.47
N MET A 77 2.16 10.04 -5.91
CA MET A 77 1.24 9.55 -4.90
C MET A 77 -0.16 10.12 -5.11
N TRP A 78 -1.17 9.27 -5.02
CA TRP A 78 -2.58 9.65 -5.06
C TRP A 78 -3.28 9.21 -3.80
N ARG A 79 -4.16 10.07 -3.31
CA ARG A 79 -4.99 9.79 -2.15
C ARG A 79 -6.24 9.03 -2.57
N LEU A 80 -6.44 7.84 -1.99
CA LEU A 80 -7.61 6.99 -2.22
C LEU A 80 -8.72 7.30 -1.21
N ARG A 81 -8.35 7.45 0.06
CA ARG A 81 -9.28 7.80 1.15
C ARG A 81 -8.61 8.79 2.10
N HIS A 82 -9.43 9.67 2.65
CA HIS A 82 -9.00 10.66 3.62
C HIS A 82 -10.07 10.89 4.68
N GLY A 83 -9.62 11.17 5.89
CA GLY A 83 -10.48 11.35 7.05
C GLY A 83 -10.90 10.02 7.66
N LYS A 84 -11.70 10.12 8.71
CA LYS A 84 -12.17 8.94 9.43
C LYS A 84 -13.24 8.21 8.62
N SER A 85 -13.20 6.88 8.61
CA SER A 85 -14.29 6.08 8.08
C SER A 85 -15.54 6.19 8.96
N VAL A 86 -16.62 5.55 8.55
CA VAL A 86 -17.80 5.37 9.40
C VAL A 86 -17.42 4.68 10.72
N PRO A 87 -18.11 5.00 11.83
CA PRO A 87 -17.89 4.32 13.09
C PRO A 87 -18.16 2.81 12.97
N PRO A 88 -17.39 1.96 13.64
CA PRO A 88 -17.75 0.56 13.77
C PRO A 88 -19.13 0.37 14.44
N ARG A 89 -19.91 -0.59 13.92
CA ARG A 89 -21.23 -0.95 14.47
C ARG A 89 -21.10 -1.83 15.70
N PHE A 90 -20.03 -2.62 15.76
CA PHE A 90 -19.80 -3.58 16.84
C PHE A 90 -18.48 -3.26 17.56
N SER A 91 -18.45 -3.46 18.87
CA SER A 91 -17.22 -3.38 19.64
C SER A 91 -16.25 -4.49 19.23
N GLY A 92 -14.97 -4.25 19.41
CA GLY A 92 -13.94 -5.26 19.12
C GLY A 92 -12.52 -4.69 19.17
N ALA A 93 -11.57 -5.60 19.39
CA ALA A 93 -10.17 -5.22 19.51
C ALA A 93 -9.65 -4.53 18.23
N ALA A 94 -8.99 -3.38 18.42
CA ALA A 94 -8.38 -2.58 17.37
C ALA A 94 -9.34 -2.14 16.25
N LYS A 95 -10.65 -2.12 16.48
CA LYS A 95 -11.63 -1.48 15.61
C LYS A 95 -11.57 0.04 15.79
N GLY A 96 -11.98 0.77 14.78
CA GLY A 96 -12.00 2.23 14.81
C GLY A 96 -12.38 2.80 13.45
N LYS A 97 -12.55 4.12 13.38
CA LYS A 97 -12.85 4.87 12.14
C LYS A 97 -11.59 4.91 11.26
N GLN A 98 -11.33 3.84 10.51
CA GLN A 98 -10.07 3.62 9.79
C GLN A 98 -10.27 2.94 8.44
N TRP A 99 -9.30 3.18 7.55
CA TRP A 99 -9.08 2.48 6.29
C TRP A 99 -7.82 1.63 6.45
N SER A 100 -7.87 0.34 6.20
CA SER A 100 -6.71 -0.52 6.48
C SER A 100 -6.68 -1.79 5.65
N TYR A 101 -5.56 -2.50 5.70
CA TYR A 101 -5.37 -3.81 5.08
C TYR A 101 -5.68 -3.83 3.57
N PRO A 102 -5.03 -2.96 2.77
CA PRO A 102 -5.26 -2.93 1.34
C PRO A 102 -4.77 -4.19 0.65
N TYR A 103 -5.40 -4.50 -0.48
CA TYR A 103 -4.95 -5.42 -1.49
C TYR A 103 -5.22 -4.81 -2.86
N GLY A 104 -4.28 -4.97 -3.82
CA GLY A 104 -4.40 -4.47 -5.18
C GLY A 104 -4.47 -5.60 -6.19
N TYR A 105 -5.34 -5.46 -7.18
CA TYR A 105 -5.48 -6.39 -8.30
C TYR A 105 -5.69 -5.62 -9.59
N GLU A 106 -4.89 -5.93 -10.61
CA GLU A 106 -5.02 -5.33 -11.94
C GLU A 106 -5.86 -6.22 -12.84
N HIS A 107 -6.85 -5.63 -13.50
CA HIS A 107 -7.66 -6.29 -14.50
C HIS A 107 -8.24 -5.27 -15.47
N ASP A 108 -8.24 -5.59 -16.76
CA ASP A 108 -8.86 -4.80 -17.84
C ASP A 108 -8.54 -3.31 -17.77
N GLY A 109 -7.23 -2.98 -17.72
CA GLY A 109 -6.72 -1.60 -17.70
C GLY A 109 -7.04 -0.83 -16.42
N LYS A 110 -7.46 -1.49 -15.36
CA LYS A 110 -7.81 -0.88 -14.08
C LYS A 110 -7.08 -1.55 -12.92
N LEU A 111 -6.69 -0.76 -11.94
CA LEU A 111 -6.25 -1.22 -10.63
C LEU A 111 -7.43 -1.19 -9.67
N TYR A 112 -7.82 -2.34 -9.19
CA TYR A 112 -8.83 -2.53 -8.14
C TYR A 112 -8.13 -2.58 -6.80
N VAL A 113 -8.47 -1.65 -5.91
CA VAL A 113 -7.92 -1.63 -4.55
C VAL A 113 -9.06 -1.92 -3.57
N VAL A 114 -9.00 -3.06 -2.90
CA VAL A 114 -9.89 -3.41 -1.80
C VAL A 114 -9.21 -3.09 -0.47
N TYR A 115 -9.97 -2.71 0.52
CA TYR A 115 -9.47 -2.37 1.86
C TYR A 115 -10.55 -2.53 2.91
N SER A 116 -10.14 -2.72 4.14
CA SER A 116 -11.05 -2.79 5.28
C SER A 116 -11.51 -1.40 5.69
N VAL A 117 -12.80 -1.28 5.96
CA VAL A 117 -13.49 -0.10 6.52
C VAL A 117 -13.87 -0.41 7.96
N GLY A 118 -13.23 0.25 8.93
CA GLY A 118 -13.50 0.04 10.36
C GLY A 118 -13.23 -1.36 10.89
N LYS A 119 -12.65 -2.25 10.07
CA LYS A 119 -12.53 -3.71 10.30
C LYS A 119 -13.88 -4.46 10.37
N GLU A 120 -14.87 -3.96 9.69
CA GLU A 120 -16.20 -4.57 9.56
C GLU A 120 -16.60 -4.77 8.12
N ASP A 121 -16.37 -3.77 7.29
CA ASP A 121 -16.76 -3.78 5.88
C ASP A 121 -15.53 -3.79 4.97
N CYS A 122 -15.77 -4.10 3.70
CA CYS A 122 -14.81 -3.97 2.62
C CYS A 122 -15.18 -2.78 1.74
N GLY A 123 -14.20 -1.90 1.49
CA GLY A 123 -14.30 -0.85 0.49
C GLY A 123 -13.57 -1.25 -0.78
N LEU A 124 -14.04 -0.73 -1.92
CA LEU A 124 -13.38 -0.87 -3.22
C LEU A 124 -13.15 0.50 -3.83
N THR A 125 -11.96 0.69 -4.39
CA THR A 125 -11.63 1.82 -5.28
C THR A 125 -11.11 1.26 -6.58
N THR A 126 -11.67 1.72 -7.70
CA THR A 126 -11.22 1.37 -9.04
C THR A 126 -10.48 2.56 -9.65
N ILE A 127 -9.29 2.33 -10.17
CA ILE A 127 -8.42 3.37 -10.72
C ILE A 127 -8.05 2.97 -12.15
N PRO A 128 -8.37 3.77 -13.18
CA PRO A 128 -7.84 3.54 -14.52
C PRO A 128 -6.31 3.63 -14.49
N ILE A 129 -5.60 2.63 -15.02
CA ILE A 129 -4.12 2.61 -15.00
C ILE A 129 -3.56 3.82 -15.76
N ALA A 130 -4.22 4.22 -16.84
CA ALA A 130 -3.83 5.42 -17.60
C ALA A 130 -3.78 6.70 -16.74
N SER A 131 -4.58 6.80 -15.68
CA SER A 131 -4.55 7.94 -14.75
C SER A 131 -3.35 7.93 -13.81
N LEU A 132 -2.66 6.81 -13.69
CA LEU A 132 -1.44 6.63 -12.88
C LEU A 132 -0.16 6.89 -13.69
N ALA A 133 -0.27 7.02 -15.02
CA ALA A 133 0.84 7.36 -15.91
C ALA A 133 1.14 8.86 -15.80
N ARG A 134 2.32 9.21 -15.27
CA ARG A 134 2.90 10.56 -15.28
C ARG A 134 4.39 10.48 -15.54
#